data_6ce2dbec08e1c425af9cc6a85a35b121
#
_entry.id   6ce2dbec08e1c425af9cc6a85a35b121
#
_cell.length_a   1.000
_cell.length_b   1.000
_cell.length_c   1.000
_cell.angle_alpha   90.00
_cell.angle_beta   90.00
_cell.angle_gamma   90.00
#
_symmetry.space_group_name_H-M   'P 1'
#
loop_
_entity.id
_entity.type
_entity.pdbx_description
1 polymer ?
#
loop_
_entity_poly.entity_id
_entity_poly.type
_entity_poly.pdbx_seq_one_letter_code
_entity_poly.pdbx_strand_id
1 'polypeptide(L)'
;TVNLAPADIPKFGGRFDLPIAVGILAASGYISDISLLNIAFVGELALNGEIKPVNGLIPVVMAAANEDIALVYPGDNDVEAALVSHATRYPAFDVLSVYEHLTGNKKLAKGQPFTSRATNKTLTGWDDIIGQEQAKRALIIAASGAHNLLMVGPPGTGKSLLASRMLSLLPDMSEE
;
A
#
# COMPACT_ATOMS: atom_id res chain seq x y z
N THR A 1 -1.57 -32.07 0.29
CA THR A 1 -0.86 -31.53 1.49
C THR A 1 -0.32 -30.16 1.15
N VAL A 2 -0.58 -29.14 1.98
CA VAL A 2 -0.02 -27.80 1.85
C VAL A 2 1.22 -27.71 2.75
N ASN A 3 2.36 -27.30 2.18
CA ASN A 3 3.59 -27.08 2.91
C ASN A 3 3.98 -25.59 2.82
N LEU A 4 4.08 -24.92 3.96
CA LEU A 4 4.48 -23.51 4.09
C LEU A 4 5.89 -23.43 4.69
N ALA A 5 6.88 -23.94 3.96
CA ALA A 5 8.28 -23.80 4.34
C ALA A 5 8.82 -22.39 4.00
N PRO A 6 9.86 -21.90 4.68
CA PRO A 6 10.49 -22.44 5.88
C PRO A 6 9.66 -22.15 7.15
N ALA A 7 9.82 -22.99 8.19
CA ALA A 7 8.99 -22.92 9.42
C ALA A 7 9.34 -21.74 10.34
N ASP A 8 10.54 -21.21 10.22
CA ASP A 8 11.10 -20.11 11.03
C ASP A 8 10.60 -18.72 10.61
N ILE A 9 9.98 -18.60 9.43
CA ILE A 9 9.36 -17.33 8.98
C ILE A 9 7.94 -17.25 9.56
N PRO A 10 7.64 -16.22 10.37
CA PRO A 10 6.28 -16.02 10.88
C PRO A 10 5.26 -15.80 9.75
N LYS A 11 4.19 -16.58 9.74
CA LYS A 11 3.10 -16.51 8.77
C LYS A 11 1.85 -16.00 9.47
N PHE A 12 1.80 -14.67 9.70
CA PHE A 12 0.67 -14.04 10.36
C PHE A 12 -0.40 -13.61 9.38
N GLY A 13 -1.67 -13.78 9.78
CA GLY A 13 -2.86 -13.37 9.05
C GLY A 13 -3.18 -14.24 7.84
N GLY A 14 -4.30 -13.94 7.20
CA GLY A 14 -4.86 -14.69 6.06
C GLY A 14 -4.20 -14.40 4.71
N ARG A 15 -3.09 -13.63 4.65
CA ARG A 15 -2.48 -13.21 3.38
C ARG A 15 -2.06 -14.36 2.45
N PHE A 16 -1.94 -15.56 2.98
CA PHE A 16 -1.57 -16.77 2.24
C PHE A 16 -2.78 -17.59 1.77
N ASP A 17 -4.00 -17.20 2.12
CA ASP A 17 -5.20 -17.97 1.79
C ASP A 17 -5.42 -18.03 0.27
N LEU A 18 -5.29 -16.88 -0.42
CA LEU A 18 -5.41 -16.83 -1.87
C LEU A 18 -4.35 -17.69 -2.58
N PRO A 19 -3.04 -17.57 -2.31
CA PRO A 19 -2.05 -18.44 -2.96
C PRO A 19 -2.25 -19.92 -2.63
N ILE A 20 -2.72 -20.28 -1.44
CA ILE A 20 -3.07 -21.65 -1.09
C ILE A 20 -4.24 -22.16 -1.92
N ALA A 21 -5.31 -21.36 -2.06
CA ALA A 21 -6.47 -21.71 -2.86
C ALA A 21 -6.11 -21.90 -4.35
N VAL A 22 -5.31 -21.00 -4.91
CA VAL A 22 -4.80 -21.11 -6.28
C VAL A 22 -3.95 -22.37 -6.45
N GLY A 23 -3.05 -22.65 -5.49
CA GLY A 23 -2.23 -23.88 -5.49
C GLY A 23 -3.07 -25.17 -5.43
N ILE A 24 -4.17 -25.17 -4.67
CA ILE A 24 -5.11 -26.31 -4.62
C ILE A 24 -5.80 -26.49 -5.97
N LEU A 25 -6.27 -25.41 -6.60
CA LEU A 25 -6.90 -25.46 -7.92
C LEU A 25 -5.94 -25.97 -8.99
N ALA A 26 -4.68 -25.55 -8.97
CA ALA A 26 -3.65 -26.05 -9.88
C ALA A 26 -3.35 -27.54 -9.63
N ALA A 27 -3.13 -27.94 -8.39
CA ALA A 27 -2.88 -29.35 -8.03
C ALA A 27 -4.07 -30.28 -8.36
N SER A 28 -5.28 -29.72 -8.43
CA SER A 28 -6.49 -30.46 -8.84
C SER A 28 -6.73 -30.45 -10.34
N GLY A 29 -5.84 -29.84 -11.14
CA GLY A 29 -5.93 -29.77 -12.60
C GLY A 29 -6.91 -28.75 -13.17
N TYR A 30 -7.46 -27.86 -12.33
CA TYR A 30 -8.36 -26.79 -12.78
C TYR A 30 -7.61 -25.59 -13.39
N ILE A 31 -6.36 -25.39 -13.03
CA ILE A 31 -5.48 -24.33 -13.54
C ILE A 31 -4.18 -24.97 -14.05
N SER A 32 -3.72 -24.53 -15.21
CA SER A 32 -2.44 -25.01 -15.76
C SER A 32 -1.26 -24.39 -15.02
N ASP A 33 -0.21 -25.19 -14.75
CA ASP A 33 1.04 -24.71 -14.13
C ASP A 33 1.69 -23.59 -14.95
N ILE A 34 1.52 -23.61 -16.27
CA ILE A 34 2.04 -22.57 -17.19
C ILE A 34 1.40 -21.20 -16.88
N SER A 35 0.12 -21.20 -16.48
CA SER A 35 -0.61 -19.97 -16.13
C SER A 35 -0.10 -19.33 -14.83
N LEU A 36 0.67 -20.06 -14.03
CA LEU A 36 1.24 -19.59 -12.76
C LEU A 36 2.68 -19.05 -12.90
N LEU A 37 3.26 -19.15 -14.09
CA LEU A 37 4.62 -18.64 -14.31
C LEU A 37 4.63 -17.11 -14.25
N ASN A 38 5.59 -16.56 -13.50
CA ASN A 38 5.81 -15.12 -13.34
C ASN A 38 4.61 -14.35 -12.76
N ILE A 39 3.80 -15.03 -11.93
CA ILE A 39 2.68 -14.41 -11.23
C ILE A 39 2.69 -14.81 -9.74
N ALA A 40 2.54 -13.84 -8.87
CA ALA A 40 2.44 -14.03 -7.43
C ALA A 40 1.04 -13.64 -6.93
N PHE A 41 0.68 -14.16 -5.78
CA PHE A 41 -0.65 -13.97 -5.19
C PHE A 41 -0.51 -13.57 -3.72
N VAL A 42 -1.37 -12.66 -3.29
CA VAL A 42 -1.52 -12.29 -1.88
C VAL A 42 -2.98 -11.92 -1.63
N GLY A 43 -3.55 -12.40 -0.52
CA GLY A 43 -4.93 -12.06 -0.15
C GLY A 43 -5.48 -13.01 0.89
N GLU A 44 -6.32 -12.48 1.76
CA GLU A 44 -7.11 -13.25 2.70
C GLU A 44 -8.44 -13.65 2.05
N LEU A 45 -8.92 -14.85 2.31
CA LEU A 45 -10.17 -15.34 1.73
C LEU A 45 -11.27 -15.45 2.78
N ALA A 46 -12.41 -14.84 2.47
CA ALA A 46 -13.64 -15.09 3.19
C ALA A 46 -14.30 -16.40 2.70
N LEU A 47 -15.18 -16.97 3.53
CA LEU A 47 -15.88 -18.23 3.23
C LEU A 47 -16.76 -18.18 1.97
N ASN A 48 -17.19 -16.98 1.57
CA ASN A 48 -17.96 -16.76 0.37
C ASN A 48 -17.10 -16.60 -0.90
N GLY A 49 -15.77 -16.71 -0.78
CA GLY A 49 -14.82 -16.57 -1.88
C GLY A 49 -14.37 -15.15 -2.18
N GLU A 50 -14.82 -14.15 -1.41
CA GLU A 50 -14.30 -12.77 -1.51
C GLU A 50 -12.86 -12.69 -1.04
N ILE A 51 -12.06 -11.87 -1.71
CA ILE A 51 -10.68 -11.57 -1.34
C ILE A 51 -10.69 -10.32 -0.47
N LYS A 52 -10.26 -10.46 0.78
CA LYS A 52 -10.23 -9.38 1.77
C LYS A 52 -8.88 -8.65 1.76
N PRO A 53 -8.87 -7.34 2.10
CA PRO A 53 -7.67 -6.54 2.12
C PRO A 53 -6.64 -7.07 3.13
N VAL A 54 -5.37 -6.88 2.80
CA VAL A 54 -4.24 -7.24 3.67
C VAL A 54 -3.46 -6.00 4.08
N ASN A 55 -2.90 -6.02 5.27
CA ASN A 55 -2.05 -4.93 5.75
C ASN A 55 -0.63 -5.05 5.22
N GLY A 56 0.02 -3.92 4.89
CA GLY A 56 1.41 -3.88 4.48
C GLY A 56 1.64 -4.50 3.10
N LEU A 57 0.84 -4.12 2.12
CA LEU A 57 0.96 -4.61 0.75
C LEU A 57 2.14 -4.00 -0.01
N ILE A 58 2.52 -2.74 0.25
CA ILE A 58 3.58 -2.03 -0.48
C ILE A 58 4.89 -2.84 -0.59
N PRO A 59 5.47 -3.38 0.50
CA PRO A 59 6.69 -4.18 0.38
C PRO A 59 6.55 -5.40 -0.54
N VAL A 60 5.36 -6.01 -0.60
CA VAL A 60 5.08 -7.17 -1.46
C VAL A 60 5.03 -6.72 -2.93
N VAL A 61 4.38 -5.60 -3.22
CA VAL A 61 4.32 -5.01 -4.57
C VAL A 61 5.72 -4.64 -5.05
N MET A 62 6.53 -4.01 -4.18
CA MET A 62 7.92 -3.65 -4.51
C MET A 62 8.77 -4.90 -4.81
N ALA A 63 8.66 -5.93 -3.98
CA ALA A 63 9.39 -7.19 -4.20
C ALA A 63 8.98 -7.85 -5.53
N ALA A 64 7.69 -7.92 -5.85
CA ALA A 64 7.21 -8.46 -7.11
C ALA A 64 7.69 -7.64 -8.31
N ALA A 65 7.68 -6.31 -8.20
CA ALA A 65 8.16 -5.41 -9.24
C ALA A 65 9.66 -5.57 -9.52
N ASN A 66 10.48 -5.73 -8.47
CA ASN A 66 11.93 -5.93 -8.59
C ASN A 66 12.30 -7.24 -9.30
N GLU A 67 11.47 -8.27 -9.17
CA GLU A 67 11.63 -9.58 -9.78
C GLU A 67 10.91 -9.69 -11.15
N ASP A 68 10.29 -8.60 -11.63
CA ASP A 68 9.43 -8.58 -12.84
C ASP A 68 8.30 -9.64 -12.79
N ILE A 69 7.73 -9.83 -11.60
CA ILE A 69 6.64 -10.76 -11.33
C ILE A 69 5.33 -9.98 -11.26
N ALA A 70 4.31 -10.43 -12.00
CA ALA A 70 2.96 -9.88 -11.89
C ALA A 70 2.35 -10.25 -10.53
N LEU A 71 1.63 -9.32 -9.89
CA LEU A 71 1.01 -9.55 -8.59
C LEU A 71 -0.52 -9.48 -8.70
N VAL A 72 -1.20 -10.54 -8.23
CA VAL A 72 -2.64 -10.56 -7.96
C VAL A 72 -2.85 -10.29 -6.48
N TYR A 73 -3.68 -9.31 -6.14
CA TYR A 73 -3.88 -8.82 -4.79
C TYR A 73 -5.31 -8.33 -4.57
N PRO A 74 -5.75 -8.11 -3.30
CA PRO A 74 -7.11 -7.65 -3.02
C PRO A 74 -7.40 -6.29 -3.66
N GLY A 75 -8.53 -6.16 -4.35
CA GLY A 75 -8.93 -4.94 -5.04
C GLY A 75 -9.04 -3.72 -4.11
N ASP A 76 -9.39 -3.93 -2.85
CA ASP A 76 -9.47 -2.86 -1.84
C ASP A 76 -8.10 -2.24 -1.49
N ASN A 77 -7.00 -2.94 -1.80
CA ASN A 77 -5.65 -2.43 -1.65
C ASN A 77 -5.12 -1.69 -2.92
N ASP A 78 -5.92 -1.50 -3.97
CA ASP A 78 -5.42 -0.96 -5.25
C ASP A 78 -4.83 0.45 -5.11
N VAL A 79 -5.40 1.29 -4.25
CA VAL A 79 -4.89 2.64 -3.97
C VAL A 79 -3.49 2.59 -3.34
N GLU A 80 -3.28 1.67 -2.39
CA GLU A 80 -1.98 1.43 -1.76
C GLU A 80 -0.97 0.87 -2.77
N ALA A 81 -1.38 -0.15 -3.52
CA ALA A 81 -0.55 -0.80 -4.53
C ALA A 81 -0.14 0.14 -5.66
N ALA A 82 -0.99 1.14 -5.99
CA ALA A 82 -0.75 2.11 -7.04
C ALA A 82 0.45 3.04 -6.77
N LEU A 83 0.90 3.14 -5.52
CA LEU A 83 2.11 3.88 -5.15
C LEU A 83 3.39 3.30 -5.79
N VAL A 84 3.38 2.02 -6.19
CA VAL A 84 4.48 1.39 -6.92
C VAL A 84 4.14 1.40 -8.42
N SER A 85 4.48 2.48 -9.11
CA SER A 85 4.03 2.78 -10.48
C SER A 85 4.49 1.78 -11.53
N HIS A 86 5.69 1.20 -11.36
CA HIS A 86 6.32 0.28 -12.32
C HIS A 86 5.91 -1.19 -12.16
N ALA A 87 5.11 -1.53 -11.14
CA ALA A 87 4.67 -2.90 -10.87
C ALA A 87 3.57 -3.35 -11.85
N THR A 88 3.65 -4.59 -12.33
CA THR A 88 2.55 -5.24 -13.05
C THR A 88 1.55 -5.79 -12.03
N ARG A 89 0.35 -5.18 -11.97
CA ARG A 89 -0.61 -5.35 -10.88
C ARG A 89 -1.99 -5.72 -11.38
N TYR A 90 -2.62 -6.70 -10.70
CA TYR A 90 -3.97 -7.18 -11.00
C TYR A 90 -4.83 -7.21 -9.73
N PRO A 91 -5.63 -6.16 -9.47
CA PRO A 91 -6.58 -6.16 -8.36
C PRO A 91 -7.69 -7.19 -8.61
N ALA A 92 -8.02 -7.97 -7.58
CA ALA A 92 -9.07 -8.98 -7.62
C ALA A 92 -9.97 -8.88 -6.38
N PHE A 93 -11.27 -9.12 -6.55
CA PHE A 93 -12.25 -9.04 -5.46
C PHE A 93 -12.75 -10.41 -5.01
N ASP A 94 -12.59 -11.44 -5.85
CA ASP A 94 -13.04 -12.79 -5.57
C ASP A 94 -12.16 -13.84 -6.27
N VAL A 95 -12.17 -15.07 -5.75
CA VAL A 95 -11.40 -16.21 -6.28
C VAL A 95 -11.86 -16.61 -7.67
N LEU A 96 -13.13 -16.44 -8.00
CA LEU A 96 -13.68 -16.82 -9.31
C LEU A 96 -13.07 -15.97 -10.41
N SER A 97 -12.94 -14.66 -10.19
CA SER A 97 -12.31 -13.75 -11.13
C SER A 97 -10.81 -14.06 -11.35
N VAL A 98 -10.13 -14.50 -10.29
CA VAL A 98 -8.74 -14.98 -10.40
C VAL A 98 -8.67 -16.27 -11.22
N TYR A 99 -9.54 -17.23 -10.95
CA TYR A 99 -9.66 -18.47 -11.73
C TYR A 99 -9.93 -18.20 -13.22
N GLU A 100 -10.88 -17.33 -13.53
CA GLU A 100 -11.21 -16.94 -14.91
C GLU A 100 -10.00 -16.28 -15.62
N HIS A 101 -9.23 -15.46 -14.87
CA HIS A 101 -8.02 -14.84 -15.39
C HIS A 101 -6.94 -15.88 -15.75
N LEU A 102 -6.70 -16.84 -14.86
CA LEU A 102 -5.67 -17.86 -15.02
C LEU A 102 -6.04 -18.89 -16.09
N THR A 103 -7.34 -19.18 -16.27
CA THR A 103 -7.83 -20.08 -17.33
C THR A 103 -8.01 -19.38 -18.70
N GLY A 104 -7.83 -18.05 -18.73
CA GLY A 104 -7.98 -17.26 -19.96
C GLY A 104 -9.40 -16.92 -20.35
N ASN A 105 -10.41 -17.31 -19.56
CA ASN A 105 -11.82 -17.03 -19.84
C ASN A 105 -12.14 -15.54 -19.77
N LYS A 106 -11.60 -14.84 -18.73
CA LYS A 106 -11.77 -13.41 -18.56
C LYS A 106 -10.53 -12.83 -17.86
N LYS A 107 -9.87 -11.89 -18.51
CA LYS A 107 -8.69 -11.26 -17.93
C LYS A 107 -9.05 -10.22 -16.86
N LEU A 108 -8.33 -10.23 -15.76
CA LEU A 108 -8.38 -9.14 -14.78
C LEU A 108 -7.88 -7.83 -15.43
N ALA A 109 -8.50 -6.73 -15.06
CA ALA A 109 -8.00 -5.41 -15.43
C ALA A 109 -6.68 -5.14 -14.70
N LYS A 110 -5.75 -4.44 -15.34
CA LYS A 110 -4.56 -3.95 -14.66
C LYS A 110 -4.92 -2.90 -13.62
N GLY A 111 -4.19 -2.87 -12.52
CA GLY A 111 -4.32 -1.83 -11.50
C GLY A 111 -4.16 -0.44 -12.11
N GLN A 112 -4.95 0.49 -11.62
CA GLN A 112 -4.94 1.87 -12.13
C GLN A 112 -3.64 2.58 -11.67
N PRO A 113 -3.07 3.46 -12.49
CA PRO A 113 -1.96 4.28 -12.05
C PRO A 113 -2.40 5.16 -10.87
N PHE A 114 -1.48 5.43 -9.96
CA PHE A 114 -1.72 6.36 -8.88
C PHE A 114 -2.04 7.74 -9.48
N THR A 115 -3.27 8.15 -9.35
CA THR A 115 -3.65 9.54 -9.58
C THR A 115 -3.59 10.23 -8.23
N SER A 116 -2.57 11.04 -7.99
CA SER A 116 -2.57 11.97 -6.88
C SER A 116 -3.91 12.73 -6.95
N ARG A 117 -4.90 12.32 -6.16
CA ARG A 117 -5.92 13.27 -5.80
C ARG A 117 -5.17 14.33 -5.03
N ALA A 118 -4.90 15.45 -5.68
CA ALA A 118 -4.65 16.69 -4.97
C ALA A 118 -5.82 16.81 -3.98
N THR A 119 -5.66 16.23 -2.80
CA THR A 119 -6.48 16.64 -1.68
C THR A 119 -6.15 18.11 -1.58
N ASN A 120 -7.06 18.98 -2.04
CA ASN A 120 -7.15 20.33 -1.55
C ASN A 120 -7.40 20.22 -0.04
N LYS A 121 -6.41 19.70 0.69
CA LYS A 121 -6.26 20.05 2.08
C LYS A 121 -6.07 21.56 1.98
N THR A 122 -7.12 22.30 2.30
CA THR A 122 -6.96 23.63 2.81
C THR A 122 -5.99 23.49 3.95
N LEU A 123 -4.70 23.58 3.63
CA LEU A 123 -3.65 23.69 4.61
C LEU A 123 -4.02 24.98 5.31
N THR A 124 -4.71 24.85 6.44
CA THR A 124 -5.11 25.97 7.29
C THR A 124 -3.87 26.78 7.48
N GLY A 125 -3.95 28.04 7.00
CA GLY A 125 -2.77 28.80 6.64
C GLY A 125 -1.79 29.01 7.80
N TRP A 126 -0.56 29.10 7.45
CA TRP A 126 0.52 29.62 8.26
C TRP A 126 0.16 31.01 8.83
N ASP A 127 -0.67 31.74 8.09
CA ASP A 127 -1.16 33.09 8.39
C ASP A 127 -2.14 33.15 9.59
N ASP A 128 -2.76 32.01 9.95
CA ASP A 128 -3.66 31.93 11.12
C ASP A 128 -2.92 32.05 12.45
N ILE A 129 -1.59 31.92 12.46
CA ILE A 129 -0.78 32.04 13.67
C ILE A 129 -0.37 33.49 13.85
N ILE A 130 -0.98 34.15 14.80
CA ILE A 130 -0.65 35.54 15.15
C ILE A 130 0.58 35.56 16.08
N GLY A 131 1.62 36.32 15.72
CA GLY A 131 2.85 36.40 16.49
C GLY A 131 3.72 35.14 16.39
N GLN A 132 4.45 34.81 17.46
CA GLN A 132 5.32 33.62 17.55
C GLN A 132 6.46 33.60 16.50
N GLU A 133 7.01 34.74 16.12
CA GLU A 133 7.97 34.89 15.02
C GLU A 133 9.22 34.02 15.15
N GLN A 134 9.72 33.83 16.39
CA GLN A 134 10.88 32.97 16.62
C GLN A 134 10.53 31.48 16.38
N ALA A 135 9.39 31.05 16.85
CA ALA A 135 8.92 29.67 16.64
C ALA A 135 8.61 29.38 15.17
N LYS A 136 7.99 30.33 14.47
CA LYS A 136 7.74 30.26 13.02
C LYS A 136 9.05 30.13 12.26
N ARG A 137 10.04 30.97 12.56
CA ARG A 137 11.37 30.91 11.93
C ARG A 137 12.07 29.56 12.18
N ALA A 138 11.99 29.05 13.41
CA ALA A 138 12.58 27.76 13.76
C ALA A 138 11.92 26.60 12.97
N LEU A 139 10.59 26.63 12.80
CA LEU A 139 9.85 25.65 11.98
C LEU A 139 10.23 25.72 10.51
N ILE A 140 10.37 26.91 9.94
CA ILE A 140 10.81 27.08 8.53
C ILE A 140 12.21 26.48 8.35
N ILE A 141 13.15 26.77 9.24
CA ILE A 141 14.51 26.22 9.17
C ILE A 141 14.48 24.69 9.31
N ALA A 142 13.71 24.16 10.26
CA ALA A 142 13.58 22.73 10.47
C ALA A 142 12.98 22.03 9.24
N ALA A 143 11.91 22.58 8.66
CA ALA A 143 11.27 22.04 7.46
C ALA A 143 12.20 22.07 6.24
N SER A 144 12.92 23.18 6.03
CA SER A 144 13.82 23.36 4.88
C SER A 144 15.07 22.46 4.94
N GLY A 145 15.54 22.13 6.16
CA GLY A 145 16.74 21.34 6.38
C GLY A 145 16.48 19.89 6.83
N ALA A 146 15.23 19.44 6.81
CA ALA A 146 14.82 18.11 7.34
C ALA A 146 15.33 17.88 8.79
N HIS A 147 15.31 18.93 9.62
CA HIS A 147 15.81 18.88 10.99
C HIS A 147 14.71 18.51 11.99
N ASN A 148 15.08 17.82 13.05
CA ASN A 148 14.21 17.62 14.20
C ASN A 148 14.09 18.91 15.00
N LEU A 149 12.88 19.22 15.48
CA LEU A 149 12.60 20.40 16.32
C LEU A 149 11.93 19.95 17.62
N LEU A 150 12.46 20.40 18.75
CA LEU A 150 11.85 20.22 20.05
C LEU A 150 11.29 21.55 20.55
N MET A 151 9.99 21.59 20.83
CA MET A 151 9.32 22.75 21.43
C MET A 151 8.99 22.49 22.90
N VAL A 152 9.57 23.30 23.81
CA VAL A 152 9.35 23.22 25.25
C VAL A 152 8.66 24.49 25.73
N GLY A 153 7.71 24.35 26.65
CA GLY A 153 6.99 25.49 27.22
C GLY A 153 5.71 25.04 27.97
N PRO A 154 5.09 25.94 28.73
CA PRO A 154 3.90 25.64 29.51
C PRO A 154 2.70 25.23 28.65
N PRO A 155 1.65 24.57 29.21
CA PRO A 155 0.41 24.28 28.51
C PRO A 155 -0.24 25.56 27.96
N GLY A 156 -0.96 25.44 26.82
CA GLY A 156 -1.71 26.57 26.24
C GLY A 156 -0.86 27.54 25.38
N THR A 157 0.45 27.36 25.22
CA THR A 157 1.31 28.26 24.42
C THR A 157 1.28 28.00 22.91
N GLY A 158 0.37 27.18 22.41
CA GLY A 158 0.19 26.96 20.97
C GLY A 158 1.20 25.97 20.32
N LYS A 159 2.00 25.20 21.10
CA LYS A 159 2.99 24.26 20.56
C LYS A 159 2.38 23.23 19.59
N SER A 160 1.26 22.64 19.96
CA SER A 160 0.56 21.65 19.10
C SER A 160 0.01 22.27 17.82
N LEU A 161 -0.47 23.52 17.89
CA LEU A 161 -0.89 24.27 16.73
C LEU A 161 0.26 24.54 15.78
N LEU A 162 1.39 25.03 16.30
CA LEU A 162 2.60 25.25 15.52
C LEU A 162 3.13 23.97 14.87
N ALA A 163 3.16 22.86 15.62
CA ALA A 163 3.58 21.56 15.10
C ALA A 163 2.68 21.07 13.95
N SER A 164 1.36 21.23 14.08
CA SER A 164 0.44 20.83 13.02
C SER A 164 0.59 21.61 11.72
N ARG A 165 1.09 22.85 11.79
CA ARG A 165 1.35 23.70 10.62
C ARG A 165 2.68 23.38 9.92
N MET A 166 3.55 22.60 10.55
CA MET A 166 4.82 22.20 9.92
C MET A 166 4.58 21.41 8.62
N LEU A 167 3.49 20.63 8.56
CA LEU A 167 3.11 19.87 7.36
C LEU A 167 2.85 20.76 6.13
N SER A 168 2.45 22.03 6.33
CA SER A 168 2.25 22.98 5.24
C SER A 168 3.53 23.58 4.68
N LEU A 169 4.63 23.40 5.37
CA LEU A 169 5.96 23.88 4.97
C LEU A 169 6.79 22.80 4.26
N LEU A 170 6.39 21.54 4.37
CA LEU A 170 7.08 20.43 3.72
C LEU A 170 6.68 20.33 2.25
N PRO A 171 7.62 20.06 1.35
CA PRO A 171 7.29 19.74 -0.03
C PRO A 171 6.44 18.47 -0.10
N ASP A 172 5.75 18.29 -1.20
CA ASP A 172 5.06 17.04 -1.49
C ASP A 172 6.07 15.90 -1.52
N MET A 173 5.66 14.73 -1.03
CA MET A 173 6.53 13.54 -1.05
C MET A 173 6.75 13.11 -2.50
N SER A 174 8.02 12.85 -2.86
CA SER A 174 8.37 12.23 -4.14
C SER A 174 7.99 10.74 -4.14
N GLU A 175 7.82 10.18 -5.33
CA GLU A 175 7.55 8.75 -5.53
C GLU A 175 8.83 7.88 -5.44
N GLU A 176 9.99 8.47 -5.06
CA GLU A 176 11.26 7.78 -4.91
C GLU A 176 11.43 7.14 -3.53
#